data_ce327ae61ba54b6436b654c99f3c81f5
#
_entry.id   ce327ae61ba54b6436b654c99f3c81f5
#
_cell.length_a   1.000
_cell.length_b   1.000
_cell.length_c   1.000
_cell.angle_alpha   90.00
_cell.angle_beta   90.00
_cell.angle_gamma   90.00
#
_symmetry.space_group_name_H-M   'P 1'
#
loop_
_entity.id
_entity.type
_entity.pdbx_description
1 polymer ?
#
loop_
_entity_poly.entity_id
_entity_poly.type
_entity_poly.pdbx_seq_one_letter_code
_entity_poly.pdbx_strand_id
1 'polypeptide(L)'
;PMEPIEEYGADATRYGLLKISSTQDVRFSYGAIEEGRKLAIKLWNVSRLILQNAEGAGVSAAPHSLEERWILARLDASRAELADAWERFDFAESTATLYHLTFDDFCDWYAEAIKPRLYDRDEAACSTALAALERLIALLHPVMPHVTEEIWSQLPDRDVRLIVSPWPEPDDRFAEDARALDRVQEAARIFRRSGVQVELGSDDERRIFAAVVRPDHARVDDNRDSEIERLRTEVARSEGMLANERFVANAPVQVVEAEREKLERYRRELAALEA
;
A
#
# COMPACT_ATOMS: atom_id res chain seq x y z
N PRO A 1 -7.06 -9.92 -21.73
CA PRO A 1 -6.82 -8.80 -20.78
C PRO A 1 -8.07 -8.32 -20.05
N MET A 2 -9.30 -8.67 -20.50
CA MET A 2 -10.54 -8.24 -19.84
C MET A 2 -10.79 -8.95 -18.52
N GLU A 3 -10.54 -10.26 -18.45
CA GLU A 3 -10.74 -11.08 -17.26
C GLU A 3 -10.00 -10.53 -16.00
N PRO A 4 -8.70 -10.20 -16.04
CA PRO A 4 -8.02 -9.59 -14.90
C PRO A 4 -8.59 -8.22 -14.52
N ILE A 5 -9.07 -7.44 -15.48
CA ILE A 5 -9.68 -6.12 -15.21
C ILE A 5 -11.01 -6.28 -14.48
N GLU A 6 -11.82 -7.26 -14.88
CA GLU A 6 -13.12 -7.56 -14.25
C GLU A 6 -12.95 -8.11 -12.83
N GLU A 7 -11.91 -8.90 -12.58
CA GLU A 7 -11.67 -9.55 -11.28
C GLU A 7 -10.90 -8.66 -10.29
N TYR A 8 -9.86 -7.97 -10.76
CA TYR A 8 -8.92 -7.23 -9.89
C TYR A 8 -9.02 -5.70 -10.04
N GLY A 9 -9.65 -5.21 -11.08
CA GLY A 9 -9.73 -3.80 -11.43
C GLY A 9 -8.61 -3.34 -12.37
N ALA A 10 -8.85 -2.19 -13.03
CA ALA A 10 -7.93 -1.66 -14.05
C ALA A 10 -6.58 -1.24 -13.47
N ASP A 11 -6.55 -0.56 -12.32
CA ASP A 11 -5.31 -0.11 -11.69
C ASP A 11 -4.41 -1.26 -11.25
N ALA A 12 -4.99 -2.30 -10.64
CA ALA A 12 -4.24 -3.49 -10.25
C ALA A 12 -3.65 -4.21 -11.46
N THR A 13 -4.41 -4.32 -12.54
CA THR A 13 -3.95 -4.94 -13.79
C THR A 13 -2.83 -4.11 -14.43
N ARG A 14 -2.94 -2.77 -14.48
CA ARG A 14 -1.89 -1.88 -14.99
C ARG A 14 -0.61 -2.01 -14.16
N TYR A 15 -0.73 -1.98 -12.83
CA TYR A 15 0.39 -2.18 -11.91
C TYR A 15 1.10 -3.52 -12.18
N GLY A 16 0.35 -4.60 -12.27
CA GLY A 16 0.91 -5.93 -12.51
C GLY A 16 1.65 -6.04 -13.84
N LEU A 17 1.16 -5.37 -14.89
CA LEU A 17 1.82 -5.34 -16.20
C LEU A 17 3.11 -4.50 -16.17
N LEU A 18 3.09 -3.33 -15.52
CA LEU A 18 4.25 -2.44 -15.43
C LEU A 18 5.36 -3.00 -14.54
N LYS A 19 5.01 -3.79 -13.53
CA LYS A 19 5.96 -4.48 -12.65
C LYS A 19 6.81 -5.53 -13.37
N ILE A 20 6.34 -6.03 -14.50
CA ILE A 20 7.04 -7.04 -15.28
C ILE A 20 8.11 -6.36 -16.13
N SER A 21 9.39 -6.75 -15.98
CA SER A 21 10.48 -6.26 -16.80
C SER A 21 10.25 -6.58 -18.29
N SER A 22 10.38 -5.57 -19.14
CA SER A 22 10.11 -5.66 -20.59
C SER A 22 11.25 -6.25 -21.44
N THR A 23 12.37 -6.63 -20.82
CA THR A 23 13.58 -7.07 -21.55
C THR A 23 13.56 -8.54 -21.99
N GLN A 24 12.58 -9.32 -21.53
CA GLN A 24 12.43 -10.74 -21.86
C GLN A 24 10.94 -11.12 -21.91
N ASP A 25 10.63 -12.20 -22.62
CA ASP A 25 9.30 -12.84 -22.56
C ASP A 25 9.04 -13.33 -21.14
N VAL A 26 8.27 -12.58 -20.36
CA VAL A 26 7.90 -12.92 -18.98
C VAL A 26 6.51 -13.48 -18.95
N ARG A 27 6.32 -14.56 -18.20
CA ARG A 27 4.99 -15.13 -17.97
C ARG A 27 4.14 -14.15 -17.18
N PHE A 28 2.92 -13.93 -17.64
CA PHE A 28 1.91 -13.16 -16.93
C PHE A 28 1.71 -13.73 -15.51
N SER A 29 1.73 -12.84 -14.51
CA SER A 29 1.61 -13.23 -13.10
C SER A 29 0.41 -12.57 -12.43
N TYR A 30 -0.57 -13.36 -12.03
CA TYR A 30 -1.68 -12.88 -11.21
C TYR A 30 -1.21 -12.35 -9.85
N GLY A 31 -0.13 -12.88 -9.28
CA GLY A 31 0.44 -12.40 -8.01
C GLY A 31 0.85 -10.93 -8.03
N ALA A 32 1.37 -10.44 -9.17
CA ALA A 32 1.70 -9.02 -9.32
C ALA A 32 0.42 -8.15 -9.39
N ILE A 33 -0.65 -8.66 -9.98
CA ILE A 33 -1.95 -7.95 -10.02
C ILE A 33 -2.59 -7.90 -8.64
N GLU A 34 -2.56 -9.02 -7.89
CA GLU A 34 -3.06 -9.06 -6.50
C GLU A 34 -2.29 -8.08 -5.60
N GLU A 35 -0.98 -7.95 -5.77
CA GLU A 35 -0.17 -6.96 -5.07
C GLU A 35 -0.63 -5.54 -5.39
N GLY A 36 -0.86 -5.22 -6.66
CA GLY A 36 -1.43 -3.94 -7.09
C GLY A 36 -2.80 -3.66 -6.47
N ARG A 37 -3.68 -4.68 -6.39
CA ARG A 37 -4.97 -4.55 -5.71
C ARG A 37 -4.82 -4.25 -4.22
N LYS A 38 -3.92 -4.95 -3.53
CA LYS A 38 -3.64 -4.71 -2.11
C LYS A 38 -3.09 -3.29 -1.88
N LEU A 39 -2.21 -2.83 -2.76
CA LEU A 39 -1.67 -1.47 -2.72
C LEU A 39 -2.79 -0.43 -2.87
N ALA A 40 -3.68 -0.58 -3.86
CA ALA A 40 -4.81 0.31 -4.08
C ALA A 40 -5.75 0.37 -2.87
N ILE A 41 -6.10 -0.78 -2.28
CA ILE A 41 -6.97 -0.87 -1.09
C ILE A 41 -6.30 -0.19 0.11
N LYS A 42 -5.00 -0.43 0.32
CA LYS A 42 -4.27 0.16 1.44
C LYS A 42 -4.18 1.67 1.30
N LEU A 43 -3.80 2.16 0.12
CA LEU A 43 -3.78 3.60 -0.18
C LEU A 43 -5.16 4.23 0.07
N TRP A 44 -6.22 3.63 -0.45
CA TRP A 44 -7.59 4.11 -0.24
C TRP A 44 -7.96 4.25 1.23
N ASN A 45 -7.65 3.25 2.05
CA ASN A 45 -7.97 3.27 3.47
C ASN A 45 -7.18 4.34 4.22
N VAL A 46 -5.88 4.51 3.92
CA VAL A 46 -5.05 5.55 4.52
C VAL A 46 -5.49 6.94 4.05
N SER A 47 -5.83 7.11 2.77
CA SER A 47 -6.37 8.36 2.25
C SER A 47 -7.67 8.77 2.95
N ARG A 48 -8.60 7.81 3.16
CA ARG A 48 -9.82 8.05 3.94
C ARG A 48 -9.52 8.51 5.36
N LEU A 49 -8.56 7.85 6.04
CA LEU A 49 -8.16 8.24 7.39
C LEU A 49 -7.68 9.70 7.42
N ILE A 50 -6.81 10.09 6.48
CA ILE A 50 -6.30 11.46 6.39
C ILE A 50 -7.43 12.44 6.10
N LEU A 51 -8.22 12.21 5.04
CA LEU A 51 -9.29 13.10 4.61
C LEU A 51 -10.36 13.32 5.69
N GLN A 52 -10.76 12.27 6.41
CA GLN A 52 -11.75 12.37 7.49
C GLN A 52 -11.26 13.17 8.70
N ASN A 53 -9.97 13.07 9.04
CA ASN A 53 -9.41 13.78 10.19
C ASN A 53 -8.91 15.18 9.83
N ALA A 54 -8.59 15.44 8.55
CA ALA A 54 -8.11 16.73 8.06
C ALA A 54 -9.24 17.62 7.48
N GLU A 55 -10.50 17.32 7.79
CA GLU A 55 -11.64 18.13 7.33
C GLU A 55 -11.49 19.57 7.80
N GLY A 56 -11.52 20.51 6.85
CA GLY A 56 -11.36 21.95 7.08
C GLY A 56 -9.89 22.42 7.13
N ALA A 57 -8.91 21.52 7.09
CA ALA A 57 -7.51 21.91 6.95
C ALA A 57 -7.15 22.26 5.51
N GLY A 58 -6.28 23.24 5.31
CA GLY A 58 -5.71 23.55 4.00
C GLY A 58 -4.54 22.64 3.66
N VAL A 59 -4.21 22.51 2.38
CA VAL A 59 -3.02 21.76 1.92
C VAL A 59 -1.77 22.62 2.12
N SER A 60 -0.81 22.18 2.94
CA SER A 60 0.40 22.92 3.22
C SER A 60 1.58 21.99 3.55
N ALA A 61 2.68 22.13 2.82
CA ALA A 61 3.94 21.45 3.10
C ALA A 61 4.82 22.27 4.07
N ALA A 62 4.28 22.55 5.28
CA ALA A 62 4.96 23.25 6.35
C ALA A 62 5.12 22.30 7.57
N PRO A 63 6.05 21.34 7.52
CA PRO A 63 6.18 20.30 8.53
C PRO A 63 6.72 20.87 9.85
N HIS A 64 6.18 20.37 10.96
CA HIS A 64 6.58 20.73 12.32
C HIS A 64 7.26 19.58 13.07
N SER A 65 7.21 18.36 12.54
CA SER A 65 7.75 17.17 13.19
C SER A 65 8.75 16.43 12.30
N LEU A 66 9.50 15.51 12.91
CA LEU A 66 10.50 14.72 12.22
C LEU A 66 9.90 13.82 11.12
N GLU A 67 8.81 13.13 11.44
CA GLU A 67 8.12 12.23 10.49
C GLU A 67 7.49 12.99 9.32
N GLU A 68 7.06 14.24 9.53
CA GLU A 68 6.53 15.09 8.48
C GLU A 68 7.64 15.54 7.50
N ARG A 69 8.80 15.96 8.02
CA ARG A 69 9.96 16.30 7.17
C ARG A 69 10.48 15.07 6.44
N TRP A 70 10.55 13.95 7.15
CA TRP A 70 10.99 12.67 6.57
C TRP A 70 10.15 12.25 5.37
N ILE A 71 8.82 12.26 5.49
CA ILE A 71 7.97 11.82 4.36
C ILE A 71 8.06 12.76 3.17
N LEU A 72 8.15 14.08 3.40
CA LEU A 72 8.34 15.04 2.31
C LEU A 72 9.67 14.83 1.60
N ALA A 73 10.75 14.56 2.35
CA ALA A 73 12.06 14.22 1.80
C ALA A 73 12.02 12.90 1.01
N ARG A 74 11.31 11.87 1.52
CA ARG A 74 11.16 10.58 0.82
C ARG A 74 10.39 10.72 -0.49
N LEU A 75 9.32 11.53 -0.49
CA LEU A 75 8.53 11.83 -1.69
C LEU A 75 9.38 12.53 -2.76
N ASP A 76 10.23 13.49 -2.38
CA ASP A 76 11.09 14.16 -3.34
C ASP A 76 12.23 13.28 -3.85
N ALA A 77 12.87 12.49 -3.00
CA ALA A 77 13.88 11.51 -3.41
C ALA A 77 13.28 10.49 -4.40
N SER A 78 12.12 9.93 -4.10
CA SER A 78 11.44 8.99 -4.99
C SER A 78 10.99 9.65 -6.30
N ARG A 79 10.59 10.93 -6.28
CA ARG A 79 10.29 11.69 -7.50
C ARG A 79 11.51 11.73 -8.45
N ALA A 80 12.70 11.97 -7.92
CA ALA A 80 13.92 11.99 -8.71
C ALA A 80 14.27 10.61 -9.28
N GLU A 81 14.15 9.55 -8.45
CA GLU A 81 14.36 8.15 -8.90
C GLU A 81 13.37 7.76 -10.00
N LEU A 82 12.09 8.14 -9.85
CA LEU A 82 11.06 7.88 -10.86
C LEU A 82 11.33 8.59 -12.18
N ALA A 83 11.76 9.86 -12.15
CA ALA A 83 12.08 10.62 -13.34
C ALA A 83 13.21 9.93 -14.14
N ASP A 84 14.27 9.50 -13.46
CA ASP A 84 15.39 8.79 -14.05
C ASP A 84 14.99 7.41 -14.62
N ALA A 85 14.19 6.63 -13.87
CA ALA A 85 13.70 5.33 -14.32
C ALA A 85 12.79 5.45 -15.56
N TRP A 86 11.93 6.46 -15.62
CA TRP A 86 11.06 6.69 -16.77
C TRP A 86 11.80 7.17 -18.02
N GLU A 87 12.83 7.98 -17.86
CA GLU A 87 13.70 8.35 -19.01
C GLU A 87 14.38 7.13 -19.61
N ARG A 88 14.70 6.12 -18.80
CA ARG A 88 15.25 4.83 -19.26
C ARG A 88 14.19 3.81 -19.66
N PHE A 89 12.90 4.14 -19.56
CA PHE A 89 11.79 3.21 -19.78
C PHE A 89 11.82 1.99 -18.84
N ASP A 90 12.39 2.13 -17.64
CA ASP A 90 12.42 1.08 -16.62
C ASP A 90 11.15 1.13 -15.75
N PHE A 91 10.08 0.58 -16.30
CA PHE A 91 8.78 0.57 -15.60
C PHE A 91 8.77 -0.38 -14.40
N ALA A 92 9.58 -1.43 -14.40
CA ALA A 92 9.67 -2.34 -13.28
C ALA A 92 10.31 -1.66 -12.06
N GLU A 93 11.40 -0.92 -12.26
CA GLU A 93 12.05 -0.11 -11.22
C GLU A 93 11.09 0.98 -10.72
N SER A 94 10.45 1.73 -11.64
CA SER A 94 9.45 2.75 -11.25
C SER A 94 8.33 2.18 -10.39
N THR A 95 7.82 1.01 -10.77
CA THR A 95 6.72 0.35 -10.05
C THR A 95 7.18 -0.13 -8.67
N ALA A 96 8.41 -0.63 -8.53
CA ALA A 96 8.99 -1.02 -7.25
C ALA A 96 9.21 0.19 -6.33
N THR A 97 9.78 1.29 -6.83
CA THR A 97 9.93 2.56 -6.09
C THR A 97 8.58 3.07 -5.59
N LEU A 98 7.56 3.10 -6.45
CA LEU A 98 6.20 3.52 -6.08
C LEU A 98 5.56 2.60 -5.04
N TYR A 99 5.80 1.30 -5.13
CA TYR A 99 5.32 0.34 -4.13
C TYR A 99 5.91 0.64 -2.76
N HIS A 100 7.24 0.71 -2.66
CA HIS A 100 7.92 0.98 -1.39
C HIS A 100 7.57 2.35 -0.80
N LEU A 101 7.51 3.39 -1.63
CA LEU A 101 7.08 4.71 -1.20
C LEU A 101 5.64 4.70 -0.65
N THR A 102 4.72 4.04 -1.37
CA THR A 102 3.29 4.05 -0.99
C THR A 102 3.00 3.09 0.17
N PHE A 103 3.45 1.83 0.04
CA PHE A 103 3.09 0.79 0.99
C PHE A 103 3.88 0.90 2.29
N ASP A 104 5.22 0.97 2.17
CA ASP A 104 6.09 0.95 3.34
C ASP A 104 6.21 2.36 3.95
N ASP A 105 6.73 3.33 3.19
CA ASP A 105 7.04 4.65 3.75
C ASP A 105 5.79 5.42 4.15
N PHE A 106 4.82 5.55 3.22
CA PHE A 106 3.64 6.36 3.47
C PHE A 106 2.61 5.67 4.37
N CYS A 107 2.20 4.45 4.01
CA CYS A 107 1.12 3.78 4.73
C CYS A 107 1.56 3.15 6.05
N ASP A 108 2.72 2.45 6.07
CA ASP A 108 3.14 1.71 7.27
C ASP A 108 3.93 2.55 8.28
N TRP A 109 4.68 3.56 7.79
CA TRP A 109 5.48 4.39 8.68
C TRP A 109 4.86 5.74 8.94
N TYR A 110 4.69 6.56 7.91
CA TYR A 110 4.21 7.93 8.09
C TYR A 110 2.81 7.99 8.67
N ALA A 111 1.85 7.31 8.06
CA ALA A 111 0.45 7.34 8.50
C ALA A 111 0.30 6.84 9.95
N GLU A 112 1.01 5.79 10.36
CA GLU A 112 0.98 5.31 11.73
C GLU A 112 1.67 6.28 12.70
N ALA A 113 2.77 6.90 12.31
CA ALA A 113 3.49 7.87 13.15
C ALA A 113 2.64 9.12 13.45
N ILE A 114 1.89 9.63 12.44
CA ILE A 114 1.06 10.84 12.61
C ILE A 114 -0.34 10.55 13.13
N LYS A 115 -0.78 9.29 13.15
CA LYS A 115 -2.16 8.88 13.48
C LYS A 115 -2.70 9.48 14.80
N PRO A 116 -1.94 9.51 15.91
CA PRO A 116 -2.42 10.18 17.13
C PRO A 116 -2.73 11.65 16.90
N ARG A 117 -1.85 12.36 16.17
CA ARG A 117 -2.02 13.80 15.88
C ARG A 117 -3.18 14.05 14.90
N LEU A 118 -3.42 13.14 13.96
CA LEU A 118 -4.61 13.21 13.10
C LEU A 118 -5.89 13.09 13.93
N TYR A 119 -5.94 12.17 14.88
CA TYR A 119 -7.13 12.00 15.76
C TYR A 119 -7.35 13.21 16.66
N ASP A 120 -6.27 13.87 17.09
CA ASP A 120 -6.32 15.12 17.84
C ASP A 120 -6.62 16.35 16.94
N ARG A 121 -6.77 16.14 15.62
CA ARG A 121 -6.97 17.18 14.61
C ARG A 121 -5.93 18.29 14.68
N ASP A 122 -4.65 17.93 14.93
CA ASP A 122 -3.53 18.85 14.88
C ASP A 122 -3.43 19.47 13.47
N GLU A 123 -3.60 20.79 13.38
CA GLU A 123 -3.71 21.50 12.11
C GLU A 123 -2.44 21.31 11.25
N ALA A 124 -1.27 21.37 11.84
CA ALA A 124 0.00 21.18 11.11
C ALA A 124 0.14 19.77 10.56
N ALA A 125 -0.20 18.74 11.37
CA ALA A 125 -0.17 17.36 10.93
C ALA A 125 -1.20 17.10 9.83
N CYS A 126 -2.41 17.60 9.97
CA CYS A 126 -3.47 17.48 8.97
C CYS A 126 -3.09 18.14 7.64
N SER A 127 -2.60 19.38 7.68
CA SER A 127 -2.20 20.14 6.49
C SER A 127 -1.01 19.49 5.76
N THR A 128 -0.01 19.02 6.50
CA THR A 128 1.15 18.33 5.93
C THR A 128 0.76 16.94 5.40
N ALA A 129 -0.14 16.23 6.07
CA ALA A 129 -0.63 14.94 5.58
C ALA A 129 -1.39 15.07 4.25
N LEU A 130 -2.20 16.12 4.10
CA LEU A 130 -2.87 16.43 2.81
C LEU A 130 -1.83 16.74 1.71
N ALA A 131 -0.79 17.54 2.02
CA ALA A 131 0.25 17.86 1.05
C ALA A 131 1.09 16.63 0.66
N ALA A 132 1.40 15.76 1.62
CA ALA A 132 2.12 14.51 1.36
C ALA A 132 1.26 13.54 0.54
N LEU A 133 -0.03 13.42 0.84
CA LEU A 133 -0.98 12.61 0.07
C LEU A 133 -1.12 13.13 -1.36
N GLU A 134 -1.27 14.43 -1.55
CA GLU A 134 -1.32 15.08 -2.86
C GLU A 134 -0.10 14.72 -3.72
N ARG A 135 1.11 14.87 -3.18
CA ARG A 135 2.35 14.52 -3.90
C ARG A 135 2.42 13.03 -4.22
N LEU A 136 2.09 12.17 -3.26
CA LEU A 136 2.10 10.71 -3.45
C LEU A 136 1.20 10.27 -4.59
N ILE A 137 -0.07 10.73 -4.60
CA ILE A 137 -1.01 10.30 -5.64
C ILE A 137 -0.64 10.88 -7.01
N ALA A 138 -0.02 12.06 -7.07
CA ALA A 138 0.50 12.60 -8.31
C ALA A 138 1.64 11.74 -8.89
N LEU A 139 2.57 11.26 -8.04
CA LEU A 139 3.64 10.34 -8.44
C LEU A 139 3.10 8.98 -8.89
N LEU A 140 2.08 8.47 -8.21
CA LEU A 140 1.49 7.15 -8.49
C LEU A 140 0.53 7.15 -9.69
N HIS A 141 -0.02 8.31 -10.07
CA HIS A 141 -1.05 8.45 -11.09
C HIS A 141 -0.74 7.78 -12.44
N PRO A 142 0.48 7.85 -13.00
CA PRO A 142 0.80 7.18 -14.25
C PRO A 142 0.61 5.65 -14.19
N VAL A 143 0.76 5.06 -13.02
CA VAL A 143 0.62 3.60 -12.81
C VAL A 143 -0.82 3.22 -12.44
N MET A 144 -1.45 3.96 -11.52
CA MET A 144 -2.78 3.69 -10.95
C MET A 144 -3.73 4.90 -11.11
N PRO A 145 -4.15 5.25 -12.34
CA PRO A 145 -4.86 6.50 -12.59
C PRO A 145 -6.25 6.58 -11.97
N HIS A 146 -6.97 5.47 -11.80
CA HIS A 146 -8.36 5.55 -11.35
C HIS A 146 -8.47 5.83 -9.85
N VAL A 147 -7.75 5.07 -9.01
CA VAL A 147 -7.78 5.28 -7.55
C VAL A 147 -7.18 6.62 -7.16
N THR A 148 -6.11 7.05 -7.85
CA THR A 148 -5.47 8.34 -7.57
C THR A 148 -6.32 9.52 -8.01
N GLU A 149 -7.02 9.44 -9.14
CA GLU A 149 -7.98 10.47 -9.57
C GLU A 149 -9.15 10.59 -8.60
N GLU A 150 -9.68 9.45 -8.11
CA GLU A 150 -10.76 9.45 -7.12
C GLU A 150 -10.32 10.11 -5.80
N ILE A 151 -9.13 9.76 -5.29
CA ILE A 151 -8.59 10.39 -4.07
C ILE A 151 -8.35 11.89 -4.30
N TRP A 152 -7.81 12.26 -5.46
CA TRP A 152 -7.57 13.66 -5.83
C TRP A 152 -8.85 14.49 -5.78
N SER A 153 -9.95 13.95 -6.27
CA SER A 153 -11.25 14.64 -6.27
C SER A 153 -11.80 14.95 -4.87
N GLN A 154 -11.28 14.26 -3.84
CA GLN A 154 -11.67 14.47 -2.44
C GLN A 154 -10.74 15.45 -1.69
N LEU A 155 -9.62 15.85 -2.30
CA LEU A 155 -8.73 16.86 -1.71
C LEU A 155 -9.37 18.25 -1.78
N PRO A 156 -9.07 19.16 -0.82
CA PRO A 156 -9.56 20.54 -0.86
C PRO A 156 -9.10 21.29 -2.12
N ASP A 157 -9.96 22.20 -2.61
CA ASP A 157 -9.67 23.19 -3.66
C ASP A 157 -9.14 22.57 -4.98
N ARG A 158 -9.81 21.52 -5.48
CA ARG A 158 -9.46 20.84 -6.74
C ARG A 158 -10.41 21.17 -7.87
N ASP A 159 -10.03 22.16 -8.68
CA ASP A 159 -10.79 22.59 -9.85
C ASP A 159 -10.45 21.83 -11.13
N VAL A 160 -9.29 21.17 -11.16
CA VAL A 160 -8.78 20.42 -12.32
C VAL A 160 -8.52 18.95 -11.95
N ARG A 161 -8.60 18.08 -12.96
CA ARG A 161 -8.30 16.67 -12.80
C ARG A 161 -6.79 16.43 -12.62
N LEU A 162 -6.44 15.40 -11.88
CA LEU A 162 -5.04 15.03 -11.64
C LEU A 162 -4.29 14.75 -12.96
N ILE A 163 -4.93 14.09 -13.92
CA ILE A 163 -4.34 13.75 -15.23
C ILE A 163 -3.81 14.96 -16.02
N VAL A 164 -4.33 16.17 -15.78
CA VAL A 164 -3.88 17.40 -16.42
C VAL A 164 -3.14 18.34 -15.46
N SER A 165 -2.95 17.93 -14.22
CA SER A 165 -2.19 18.68 -13.23
C SER A 165 -0.69 18.60 -13.51
N PRO A 166 0.09 19.63 -13.15
CA PRO A 166 1.53 19.60 -13.34
C PRO A 166 2.16 18.48 -12.48
N TRP A 167 3.26 17.91 -13.00
CA TRP A 167 4.11 16.99 -12.25
C TRP A 167 4.70 17.69 -11.02
N PRO A 168 4.83 17.00 -9.87
CA PRO A 168 5.38 17.61 -8.67
C PRO A 168 6.77 18.21 -8.89
N GLU A 169 6.93 19.47 -8.52
CA GLU A 169 8.21 20.15 -8.60
C GLU A 169 9.20 19.62 -7.55
N PRO A 170 10.53 19.70 -7.83
CA PRO A 170 11.56 19.37 -6.84
C PRO A 170 11.41 20.18 -5.55
N ASP A 171 11.62 19.50 -4.41
CA ASP A 171 11.56 20.14 -3.09
C ASP A 171 12.65 19.55 -2.19
N ASP A 172 13.84 20.11 -2.26
CA ASP A 172 15.03 19.66 -1.53
C ASP A 172 15.15 20.23 -0.11
N ARG A 173 14.16 21.01 0.35
CA ARG A 173 14.18 21.68 1.67
C ARG A 173 14.44 20.72 2.83
N PHE A 174 14.04 19.47 2.69
CA PHE A 174 14.13 18.44 3.71
C PHE A 174 15.01 17.25 3.30
N ALA A 175 15.87 17.39 2.29
CA ALA A 175 16.67 16.30 1.76
C ALA A 175 17.54 15.58 2.83
N GLU A 176 18.03 16.32 3.83
CA GLU A 176 18.81 15.77 4.95
C GLU A 176 17.98 14.85 5.85
N ASP A 177 16.67 15.05 5.90
CA ASP A 177 15.74 14.23 6.72
C ASP A 177 15.33 12.91 6.03
N ALA A 178 15.72 12.62 4.79
CA ALA A 178 15.34 11.42 4.06
C ALA A 178 15.69 10.09 4.76
N ARG A 179 16.68 10.12 5.66
CA ARG A 179 17.13 8.99 6.47
C ARG A 179 16.85 9.14 7.96
N ALA A 180 16.09 10.17 8.34
CA ALA A 180 15.87 10.51 9.74
C ALA A 180 15.17 9.39 10.54
N LEU A 181 14.38 8.53 9.88
CA LEU A 181 13.72 7.41 10.55
C LEU A 181 14.47 6.07 10.44
N ASP A 182 15.61 5.99 9.76
CA ASP A 182 16.35 4.71 9.58
C ASP A 182 16.59 4.01 10.93
N ARG A 183 16.97 4.76 11.96
CA ARG A 183 17.22 4.23 13.30
C ARG A 183 15.96 3.74 14.00
N VAL A 184 14.87 4.47 13.88
CA VAL A 184 13.56 4.07 14.43
C VAL A 184 13.03 2.84 13.72
N GLN A 185 13.18 2.77 12.40
CA GLN A 185 12.79 1.63 11.58
C GLN A 185 13.57 0.38 11.97
N GLU A 186 14.87 0.48 12.16
CA GLU A 186 15.69 -0.67 12.59
C GLU A 186 15.33 -1.10 14.01
N ALA A 187 15.14 -0.16 14.94
CA ALA A 187 14.70 -0.46 16.30
C ALA A 187 13.35 -1.19 16.33
N ALA A 188 12.38 -0.75 15.51
CA ALA A 188 11.08 -1.40 15.40
C ALA A 188 11.18 -2.80 14.78
N ARG A 189 12.05 -2.98 13.78
CA ARG A 189 12.32 -4.28 13.16
C ARG A 189 12.91 -5.28 14.17
N ILE A 190 13.87 -4.84 14.99
CA ILE A 190 14.45 -5.63 16.07
C ILE A 190 13.39 -6.01 17.10
N PHE A 191 12.59 -5.01 17.54
CA PHE A 191 11.54 -5.23 18.53
C PHE A 191 10.49 -6.24 18.06
N ARG A 192 9.98 -6.09 16.83
CA ARG A 192 8.98 -7.02 16.25
C ARG A 192 9.49 -8.45 16.16
N ARG A 193 10.80 -8.64 15.93
CA ARG A 193 11.42 -9.97 15.79
C ARG A 193 11.79 -10.63 17.11
N SER A 194 12.22 -9.87 18.11
CA SER A 194 12.85 -10.40 19.33
C SER A 194 12.24 -9.91 20.64
N GLY A 195 11.33 -8.92 20.59
CA GLY A 195 10.81 -8.24 21.79
C GLY A 195 11.84 -7.34 22.51
N VAL A 196 13.06 -7.20 21.96
CA VAL A 196 14.12 -6.41 22.57
C VAL A 196 13.95 -4.93 22.25
N GLN A 197 13.90 -4.09 23.29
CA GLN A 197 13.90 -2.64 23.11
C GLN A 197 15.30 -2.15 22.80
N VAL A 198 15.41 -1.29 21.78
CA VAL A 198 16.64 -0.59 21.40
C VAL A 198 16.57 0.83 21.96
N GLU A 199 17.67 1.32 22.49
CA GLU A 199 17.79 2.69 22.99
C GLU A 199 17.71 3.69 21.83
N LEU A 200 16.76 4.63 21.92
CA LEU A 200 16.53 5.71 20.97
C LEU A 200 17.03 7.04 21.53
N GLY A 201 17.61 7.86 20.65
CA GLY A 201 18.36 9.04 21.05
C GLY A 201 17.50 10.24 21.41
N SER A 202 16.41 10.49 20.65
CA SER A 202 15.57 11.68 20.82
C SER A 202 14.15 11.34 21.30
N ASP A 203 13.44 12.36 21.81
CA ASP A 203 12.03 12.23 22.20
C ASP A 203 11.15 11.96 20.99
N ASP A 204 11.46 12.55 19.83
CA ASP A 204 10.77 12.29 18.57
C ASP A 204 10.92 10.83 18.13
N GLU A 205 12.14 10.28 18.16
CA GLU A 205 12.37 8.87 17.85
C GLU A 205 11.54 7.95 18.78
N ARG A 206 11.52 8.23 20.08
CA ARG A 206 10.74 7.47 21.07
C ARG A 206 9.25 7.57 20.82
N ARG A 207 8.75 8.75 20.50
CA ARG A 207 7.34 9.02 20.20
C ARG A 207 6.90 8.27 18.93
N ILE A 208 7.67 8.37 17.85
CA ILE A 208 7.40 7.69 16.57
C ILE A 208 7.46 6.18 16.77
N PHE A 209 8.48 5.66 17.44
CA PHE A 209 8.60 4.24 17.75
C PHE A 209 7.36 3.73 18.52
N ALA A 210 6.95 4.45 19.57
CA ALA A 210 5.77 4.08 20.35
C ALA A 210 4.48 4.10 19.51
N ALA A 211 4.35 5.00 18.55
CA ALA A 211 3.19 5.07 17.67
C ALA A 211 3.15 3.90 16.67
N VAL A 212 4.31 3.54 16.10
CA VAL A 212 4.41 2.52 15.04
C VAL A 212 4.47 1.09 15.60
N VAL A 213 5.04 0.92 16.81
CA VAL A 213 5.22 -0.39 17.45
C VAL A 213 4.11 -0.71 18.45
N ARG A 214 3.14 0.19 18.65
CA ARG A 214 1.96 -0.13 19.47
C ARG A 214 1.44 -1.49 19.08
N PRO A 215 1.25 -2.42 20.04
CA PRO A 215 0.64 -3.70 19.77
C PRO A 215 -0.83 -3.43 19.44
N ASP A 216 -1.11 -3.15 18.18
CA ASP A 216 -2.41 -3.40 17.61
C ASP A 216 -2.51 -4.92 17.50
N HIS A 217 -2.75 -5.58 18.64
CA HIS A 217 -3.12 -7.00 18.67
C HIS A 217 -4.33 -7.28 17.79
N ALA A 218 -5.12 -6.24 17.48
CA ALA A 218 -6.20 -6.29 16.52
C ALA A 218 -5.74 -6.52 15.06
N ARG A 219 -4.53 -6.08 14.64
CA ARG A 219 -4.14 -6.17 13.22
C ARG A 219 -3.52 -7.51 12.81
N VAL A 220 -2.81 -8.17 13.70
CA VAL A 220 -2.27 -9.52 13.41
C VAL A 220 -3.41 -10.53 13.46
N ASP A 221 -4.31 -10.39 14.43
CA ASP A 221 -5.51 -11.23 14.56
C ASP A 221 -6.53 -10.92 13.44
N ASP A 222 -6.79 -9.64 13.12
CA ASP A 222 -7.74 -9.24 12.08
C ASP A 222 -7.31 -9.68 10.67
N ASN A 223 -6.01 -9.65 10.38
CA ASN A 223 -5.48 -10.14 9.09
C ASN A 223 -5.41 -11.67 9.05
N ARG A 224 -5.12 -12.33 10.16
CA ARG A 224 -5.14 -13.79 10.31
C ARG A 224 -6.58 -14.29 10.28
N ASP A 225 -7.47 -13.67 11.04
CA ASP A 225 -8.88 -14.02 11.11
C ASP A 225 -9.60 -13.76 9.78
N SER A 226 -9.30 -12.64 9.10
CA SER A 226 -9.80 -12.35 7.75
C SER A 226 -9.31 -13.36 6.72
N GLU A 227 -8.06 -13.79 6.79
CA GLU A 227 -7.51 -14.79 5.88
C GLU A 227 -8.06 -16.19 6.18
N ILE A 228 -8.24 -16.54 7.44
CA ILE A 228 -8.93 -17.77 7.87
C ILE A 228 -10.36 -17.78 7.35
N GLU A 229 -11.12 -16.70 7.48
CA GLU A 229 -12.50 -16.60 7.00
C GLU A 229 -12.59 -16.67 5.48
N ARG A 230 -11.65 -16.03 4.78
CA ARG A 230 -11.51 -16.14 3.33
C ARG A 230 -11.25 -17.58 2.90
N LEU A 231 -10.28 -18.24 3.52
CA LEU A 231 -9.93 -19.63 3.19
C LEU A 231 -11.07 -20.59 3.52
N ARG A 232 -11.80 -20.39 4.62
CA ARG A 232 -13.00 -21.16 4.94
C ARG A 232 -14.09 -21.02 3.88
N THR A 233 -14.29 -19.79 3.38
CA THR A 233 -15.26 -19.50 2.32
C THR A 233 -14.86 -20.20 1.02
N GLU A 234 -13.58 -20.15 0.64
CA GLU A 234 -13.07 -20.82 -0.57
C GLU A 234 -13.12 -22.36 -0.45
N VAL A 235 -12.82 -22.91 0.72
CA VAL A 235 -12.97 -24.35 1.00
C VAL A 235 -14.43 -24.79 0.84
N ALA A 236 -15.37 -24.08 1.47
CA ALA A 236 -16.79 -24.36 1.38
C ALA A 236 -17.32 -24.27 -0.06
N ARG A 237 -16.83 -23.28 -0.83
CA ARG A 237 -17.18 -23.12 -2.25
C ARG A 237 -16.68 -24.30 -3.09
N SER A 238 -15.42 -24.68 -2.96
CA SER A 238 -14.83 -25.80 -3.71
C SER A 238 -15.47 -27.14 -3.31
N GLU A 239 -15.78 -27.35 -2.04
CA GLU A 239 -16.53 -28.51 -1.55
C GLU A 239 -17.93 -28.56 -2.15
N GLY A 240 -18.65 -27.43 -2.18
CA GLY A 240 -19.98 -27.32 -2.78
C GLY A 240 -19.97 -27.63 -4.28
N MET A 241 -18.96 -27.16 -5.01
CA MET A 241 -18.78 -27.48 -6.44
C MET A 241 -18.51 -28.97 -6.66
N LEU A 242 -17.63 -29.58 -5.88
CA LEU A 242 -17.29 -31.00 -5.98
C LEU A 242 -18.38 -31.94 -5.47
N ALA A 243 -19.27 -31.48 -4.59
CA ALA A 243 -20.46 -32.19 -4.15
C ALA A 243 -21.61 -32.14 -5.17
N ASN A 244 -21.54 -31.24 -6.15
CA ASN A 244 -22.54 -31.14 -7.20
C ASN A 244 -22.33 -32.24 -8.26
N GLU A 245 -23.13 -33.32 -8.18
CA GLU A 245 -23.03 -34.46 -9.10
C GLU A 245 -23.15 -34.07 -10.58
N ARG A 246 -23.95 -33.03 -10.91
CA ARG A 246 -24.08 -32.53 -12.28
C ARG A 246 -22.81 -31.84 -12.76
N PHE A 247 -22.12 -31.13 -11.89
CA PHE A 247 -20.83 -30.50 -12.21
C PHE A 247 -19.78 -31.59 -12.47
N VAL A 248 -19.63 -32.56 -11.56
CA VAL A 248 -18.65 -33.63 -11.66
C VAL A 248 -18.87 -34.53 -12.87
N ALA A 249 -20.13 -34.77 -13.24
CA ALA A 249 -20.49 -35.61 -14.38
C ALA A 249 -20.33 -34.93 -15.76
N ASN A 250 -20.44 -33.59 -15.82
CA ASN A 250 -20.46 -32.86 -17.11
C ASN A 250 -19.21 -32.00 -17.34
N ALA A 251 -18.43 -31.70 -16.31
CA ALA A 251 -17.20 -30.93 -16.48
C ALA A 251 -16.06 -31.81 -17.03
N PRO A 252 -15.14 -31.23 -17.83
CA PRO A 252 -13.92 -31.92 -18.23
C PRO A 252 -13.15 -32.45 -17.04
N VAL A 253 -12.58 -33.65 -17.14
CA VAL A 253 -11.84 -34.31 -16.04
C VAL A 253 -10.74 -33.38 -15.48
N GLN A 254 -10.05 -32.66 -16.35
CA GLN A 254 -8.98 -31.70 -15.96
C GLN A 254 -9.49 -30.57 -15.05
N VAL A 255 -10.75 -30.12 -15.27
CA VAL A 255 -11.35 -29.04 -14.44
C VAL A 255 -11.73 -29.58 -13.07
N VAL A 256 -12.23 -30.81 -12.98
CA VAL A 256 -12.56 -31.45 -11.70
C VAL A 256 -11.28 -31.76 -10.91
N GLU A 257 -10.22 -32.21 -11.56
CA GLU A 257 -8.94 -32.45 -10.93
C GLU A 257 -8.29 -31.16 -10.43
N ALA A 258 -8.31 -30.09 -11.22
CA ALA A 258 -7.80 -28.78 -10.82
C ALA A 258 -8.56 -28.22 -9.60
N GLU A 259 -9.88 -28.40 -9.52
CA GLU A 259 -10.67 -27.96 -8.38
C GLU A 259 -10.38 -28.80 -7.11
N ARG A 260 -10.08 -30.11 -7.26
CA ARG A 260 -9.62 -30.94 -6.14
C ARG A 260 -8.26 -30.51 -5.61
N GLU A 261 -7.29 -30.24 -6.50
CA GLU A 261 -5.97 -29.75 -6.11
C GLU A 261 -6.06 -28.39 -5.40
N LYS A 262 -6.94 -27.52 -5.88
CA LYS A 262 -7.23 -26.21 -5.28
C LYS A 262 -7.80 -26.36 -3.87
N LEU A 263 -8.76 -27.25 -3.67
CA LEU A 263 -9.35 -27.55 -2.36
C LEU A 263 -8.29 -28.07 -1.37
N GLU A 264 -7.45 -29.02 -1.80
CA GLU A 264 -6.37 -29.56 -0.97
C GLU A 264 -5.34 -28.50 -0.57
N ARG A 265 -5.05 -27.56 -1.48
CA ARG A 265 -4.17 -26.42 -1.19
C ARG A 265 -4.78 -25.51 -0.12
N TYR A 266 -6.02 -25.08 -0.29
CA TYR A 266 -6.70 -24.21 0.66
C TYR A 266 -6.87 -24.84 2.05
N ARG A 267 -7.14 -26.14 2.13
CA ARG A 267 -7.18 -26.87 3.40
C ARG A 267 -5.84 -26.88 4.12
N ARG A 268 -4.74 -27.05 3.37
CA ARG A 268 -3.38 -26.99 3.96
C ARG A 268 -3.02 -25.59 4.45
N GLU A 269 -3.35 -24.56 3.67
CA GLU A 269 -3.14 -23.15 4.05
C GLU A 269 -3.98 -22.79 5.30
N LEU A 270 -5.23 -23.22 5.33
CA LEU A 270 -6.12 -23.01 6.49
C LEU A 270 -5.58 -23.71 7.75
N ALA A 271 -5.19 -24.97 7.65
CA ALA A 271 -4.63 -25.72 8.78
C ALA A 271 -3.33 -25.11 9.31
N ALA A 272 -2.49 -24.53 8.44
CA ALA A 272 -1.27 -23.83 8.83
C ALA A 272 -1.54 -22.51 9.56
N LEU A 273 -2.66 -21.86 9.26
CA LEU A 273 -3.07 -20.61 9.93
C LEU A 273 -3.85 -20.89 11.23
N GLU A 274 -4.51 -22.03 11.36
CA GLU A 274 -5.25 -22.41 12.58
C GLU A 274 -4.36 -23.09 13.65
N ALA A 275 -3.14 -23.50 13.27
CA ALA A 275 -2.17 -24.07 14.19
C ALA A 275 -1.38 -22.97 14.94
#